data_f54722ccf1a1aaf1f25b9eca56f37646
#
_entry.id   f54722ccf1a1aaf1f25b9eca56f37646
#
_cell.length_a   1.000
_cell.length_b   1.000
_cell.length_c   1.000
_cell.angle_alpha   90.00
_cell.angle_beta   90.00
_cell.angle_gamma   90.00
#
_symmetry.space_group_name_H-M   'P 1'
#
loop_
_entity.id
_entity.type
_entity.pdbx_description
1 polymer ?
#
loop_
_entity_poly.entity_id
_entity_poly.type
_entity_poly.pdbx_seq_one_letter_code
_entity_poly.pdbx_strand_id
1 'polypeptide(L)'
;MLEVVHLTKIYKAKGGVETKALNDVSVRFPEKGMVFLLGKSGSGKSTLLNVCGGLDSPTSGEIIVKGRSSKNFSQSDFDSYRNTFIGFVFQEYNILNEFTVEDNIALALELQGKPKDKKAIRQLLDDVDLSSFAKRKPNTLSGGQKQRIAIARALIKHPEIIMADEPTGALDSATGK
;
A
#
# COMPACT_ATOMS: atom_id res chain seq x y z
N MET A 1 7.71 10.80 -10.41
CA MET A 1 8.56 9.64 -10.69
C MET A 1 9.20 9.15 -9.41
N LEU A 2 9.37 7.85 -9.26
CA LEU A 2 9.99 7.19 -8.10
C LEU A 2 11.28 6.51 -8.55
N GLU A 3 12.37 6.70 -7.80
CA GLU A 3 13.65 6.03 -8.03
C GLU A 3 14.16 5.43 -6.72
N VAL A 4 14.88 4.34 -6.82
CA VAL A 4 15.58 3.66 -5.73
C VAL A 4 17.06 3.70 -6.09
N VAL A 5 17.90 4.14 -5.15
CA VAL A 5 19.34 4.34 -5.38
C VAL A 5 20.14 3.65 -4.29
N HIS A 6 20.91 2.63 -4.69
CA HIS A 6 21.78 1.84 -3.82
C HIS A 6 21.11 1.35 -2.54
N LEU A 7 19.84 0.91 -2.65
CA LEU A 7 19.01 0.58 -1.52
C LEU A 7 19.44 -0.76 -0.90
N THR A 8 19.78 -0.72 0.37
CA THR A 8 20.08 -1.91 1.17
C THR A 8 19.17 -1.94 2.40
N LYS A 9 18.62 -3.10 2.70
CA LYS A 9 17.86 -3.34 3.92
C LYS A 9 18.33 -4.59 4.62
N ILE A 10 18.73 -4.43 5.88
CA ILE A 10 19.17 -5.51 6.77
C ILE A 10 18.26 -5.52 7.99
N TYR A 11 17.65 -6.65 8.26
CA TYR A 11 16.92 -6.90 9.49
C TYR A 11 17.82 -7.63 10.50
N LYS A 12 17.80 -7.17 11.75
CA LYS A 12 18.55 -7.78 12.85
C LYS A 12 17.56 -8.48 13.79
N ALA A 13 17.64 -9.81 13.86
CA ALA A 13 16.85 -10.58 14.81
C ALA A 13 17.41 -10.49 16.23
N LYS A 14 16.57 -10.72 17.24
CA LYS A 14 17.02 -10.94 18.62
C LYS A 14 17.94 -12.17 18.63
N GLY A 15 19.23 -11.99 18.96
CA GLY A 15 20.23 -13.05 18.89
C GLY A 15 21.34 -12.80 17.85
N GLY A 16 21.34 -11.64 17.17
CA GLY A 16 22.45 -11.19 16.33
C GLY A 16 22.45 -11.75 14.89
N VAL A 17 21.48 -12.56 14.52
CA VAL A 17 21.36 -13.02 13.13
C VAL A 17 20.87 -11.87 12.25
N GLU A 18 21.65 -11.53 11.24
CA GLU A 18 21.32 -10.50 10.26
C GLU A 18 20.76 -11.13 8.98
N THR A 19 19.64 -10.61 8.51
CA THR A 19 19.06 -10.99 7.22
C THR A 19 19.08 -9.81 6.29
N LYS A 20 19.88 -9.90 5.22
CA LYS A 20 19.94 -8.89 4.18
C LYS A 20 18.78 -9.12 3.19
N ALA A 21 17.70 -8.38 3.36
CA ALA A 21 16.49 -8.49 2.54
C ALA A 21 16.61 -7.75 1.21
N LEU A 22 17.36 -6.64 1.18
CA LEU A 22 17.72 -5.92 -0.05
C LEU A 22 19.23 -5.69 -0.04
N ASN A 23 19.87 -5.84 -1.19
CA ASN A 23 21.30 -5.71 -1.34
C ASN A 23 21.65 -4.83 -2.55
N ASP A 24 21.94 -3.57 -2.30
CA ASP A 24 22.39 -2.60 -3.31
C ASP A 24 21.46 -2.50 -4.53
N VAL A 25 20.17 -2.36 -4.29
CA VAL A 25 19.14 -2.30 -5.33
C VAL A 25 19.04 -0.89 -5.87
N SER A 26 19.16 -0.73 -7.19
CA SER A 26 18.89 0.54 -7.87
C SER A 26 17.91 0.29 -9.01
N VAL A 27 16.81 1.05 -9.02
CA VAL A 27 15.78 0.96 -10.07
C VAL A 27 15.05 2.29 -10.21
N ARG A 28 14.75 2.64 -11.45
CA ARG A 28 13.91 3.79 -11.80
C ARG A 28 12.58 3.29 -12.33
N PHE A 29 11.50 3.67 -11.65
CA PHE A 29 10.17 3.30 -12.09
C PHE A 29 9.65 4.25 -13.18
N PRO A 30 8.88 3.76 -14.16
CA PRO A 30 8.26 4.60 -15.17
C PRO A 30 7.27 5.57 -14.53
N GLU A 31 6.99 6.69 -15.21
CA GLU A 31 6.02 7.68 -14.72
C GLU A 31 4.57 7.20 -14.82
N LYS A 32 4.30 6.29 -15.73
CA LYS A 32 2.96 5.73 -15.98
C LYS A 32 3.05 4.26 -16.32
N GLY A 33 1.99 3.54 -16.07
CA GLY A 33 1.86 2.13 -16.40
C GLY A 33 1.93 1.24 -15.17
N MET A 34 2.10 -0.05 -15.40
CA MET A 34 2.13 -1.08 -14.37
C MET A 34 3.50 -1.75 -14.34
N VAL A 35 4.03 -1.97 -13.15
CA VAL A 35 5.31 -2.66 -12.92
C VAL A 35 5.05 -3.89 -12.07
N PHE A 36 5.53 -5.04 -12.52
CA PHE A 36 5.45 -6.29 -11.78
C PHE A 36 6.81 -6.62 -11.16
N LEU A 37 6.81 -6.84 -9.84
CA LEU A 37 7.96 -7.38 -9.12
C LEU A 37 7.86 -8.91 -9.11
N LEU A 38 8.69 -9.57 -9.89
CA LEU A 38 8.72 -11.03 -9.98
C LEU A 38 9.88 -11.61 -9.17
N GLY A 39 9.65 -12.74 -8.51
CA GLY A 39 10.67 -13.43 -7.72
C GLY A 39 10.08 -14.46 -6.77
N LYS A 40 10.92 -15.38 -6.30
CA LYS A 40 10.55 -16.41 -5.32
C LYS A 40 10.10 -15.78 -3.99
N SER A 41 9.40 -16.56 -3.15
CA SER A 41 9.14 -16.14 -1.76
C SER A 41 10.46 -15.84 -1.05
N GLY A 42 10.49 -14.79 -0.22
CA GLY A 42 11.71 -14.36 0.48
C GLY A 42 12.71 -13.57 -0.37
N SER A 43 12.43 -13.25 -1.64
CA SER A 43 13.37 -12.47 -2.48
C SER A 43 13.39 -10.96 -2.22
N GLY A 44 12.67 -10.47 -1.19
CA GLY A 44 12.68 -9.08 -0.80
C GLY A 44 11.61 -8.19 -1.45
N LYS A 45 10.65 -8.73 -2.21
CA LYS A 45 9.59 -7.95 -2.88
C LYS A 45 8.79 -7.08 -1.92
N SER A 46 8.21 -7.67 -0.88
CA SER A 46 7.46 -6.94 0.15
C SER A 46 8.34 -5.92 0.89
N THR A 47 9.60 -6.26 1.15
CA THR A 47 10.57 -5.32 1.73
C THR A 47 10.79 -4.11 0.82
N LEU A 48 10.96 -4.34 -0.49
CA LEU A 48 11.11 -3.24 -1.45
C LEU A 48 9.86 -2.36 -1.49
N LEU A 49 8.68 -2.96 -1.55
CA LEU A 49 7.40 -2.21 -1.51
C LEU A 49 7.26 -1.40 -0.23
N ASN A 50 7.57 -1.98 0.94
CA ASN A 50 7.49 -1.29 2.23
C ASN A 50 8.45 -0.10 2.32
N VAL A 51 9.70 -0.27 1.88
CA VAL A 51 10.68 0.82 1.88
C VAL A 51 10.30 1.89 0.86
N CYS A 52 9.94 1.51 -0.38
CA CYS A 52 9.47 2.44 -1.40
C CYS A 52 8.22 3.21 -0.97
N GLY A 53 7.33 2.58 -0.23
CA GLY A 53 6.12 3.20 0.29
C GLY A 53 6.31 4.00 1.58
N GLY A 54 7.51 4.04 2.13
CA GLY A 54 7.80 4.76 3.38
C GLY A 54 7.22 4.10 4.63
N LEU A 55 6.86 2.81 4.57
CA LEU A 55 6.42 2.02 5.73
C LEU A 55 7.61 1.51 6.54
N ASP A 56 8.76 1.38 5.89
CA ASP A 56 10.01 0.97 6.52
C ASP A 56 11.16 1.86 6.02
N SER A 57 12.22 1.97 6.81
CA SER A 57 13.39 2.77 6.46
C SER A 57 14.49 1.89 5.89
N PRO A 58 15.24 2.33 4.88
CA PRO A 58 16.41 1.60 4.40
C PRO A 58 17.53 1.58 5.45
N THR A 59 18.39 0.57 5.40
CA THR A 59 19.64 0.54 6.17
C THR A 59 20.66 1.47 5.54
N SER A 60 20.72 1.51 4.21
CA SER A 60 21.51 2.47 3.42
C SER A 60 20.86 2.68 2.05
N GLY A 61 21.35 3.67 1.31
CA GLY A 61 20.73 4.12 0.07
C GLY A 61 19.60 5.10 0.31
N GLU A 62 18.75 5.29 -0.68
CA GLU A 62 17.63 6.23 -0.63
C GLU A 62 16.55 5.93 -1.65
N ILE A 63 15.36 6.48 -1.44
CA ILE A 63 14.36 6.65 -2.47
C ILE A 63 14.31 8.13 -2.89
N ILE A 64 14.10 8.36 -4.18
CA ILE A 64 13.91 9.70 -4.73
C ILE A 64 12.47 9.79 -5.23
N VAL A 65 11.71 10.70 -4.67
CA VAL A 65 10.30 10.95 -4.97
C VAL A 65 10.18 12.31 -5.62
N LYS A 66 9.75 12.35 -6.89
CA LYS A 66 9.66 13.61 -7.67
C LYS A 66 10.93 14.45 -7.60
N GLY A 67 12.11 13.81 -7.67
CA GLY A 67 13.40 14.50 -7.60
C GLY A 67 13.88 14.88 -6.20
N ARG A 68 13.09 14.63 -5.15
CA ARG A 68 13.48 14.90 -3.76
C ARG A 68 13.93 13.62 -3.06
N SER A 69 15.15 13.63 -2.53
CA SER A 69 15.72 12.51 -1.78
C SER A 69 15.01 12.29 -0.45
N SER A 70 14.74 11.03 -0.12
CA SER A 70 14.15 10.64 1.17
C SER A 70 15.09 10.89 2.37
N LYS A 71 16.36 11.05 2.15
CA LYS A 71 17.31 11.48 3.21
C LYS A 71 16.97 12.86 3.78
N ASN A 72 16.28 13.68 2.99
CA ASN A 72 15.86 15.02 3.37
C ASN A 72 14.40 15.05 3.87
N PHE A 73 13.77 13.89 4.08
CA PHE A 73 12.40 13.80 4.58
C PHE A 73 12.40 13.85 6.10
N SER A 74 11.58 14.74 6.65
CA SER A 74 11.15 14.71 8.04
C SER A 74 10.10 13.61 8.24
N GLN A 75 9.73 13.33 9.48
CA GLN A 75 8.62 12.43 9.80
C GLN A 75 7.32 12.91 9.13
N SER A 76 7.05 14.21 9.17
CA SER A 76 5.88 14.82 8.51
C SER A 76 5.89 14.65 6.99
N ASP A 77 7.07 14.65 6.33
CA ASP A 77 7.18 14.39 4.90
C ASP A 77 6.82 12.94 4.58
N PHE A 78 7.26 11.97 5.40
CA PHE A 78 6.88 10.56 5.25
C PHE A 78 5.38 10.34 5.49
N ASP A 79 4.80 11.01 6.50
CA ASP A 79 3.36 10.93 6.77
C ASP A 79 2.55 11.49 5.60
N SER A 80 2.96 12.65 5.07
CA SER A 80 2.36 13.24 3.87
C SER A 80 2.51 12.34 2.65
N TYR A 81 3.68 11.76 2.44
CA TYR A 81 3.96 10.81 1.36
C TYR A 81 3.01 9.62 1.39
N ARG A 82 2.88 8.95 2.55
CA ARG A 82 1.95 7.83 2.72
C ARG A 82 0.49 8.22 2.56
N ASN A 83 0.12 9.39 3.09
CA ASN A 83 -1.26 9.82 3.10
C ASN A 83 -1.77 10.30 1.74
N THR A 84 -0.91 10.93 0.93
CA THR A 84 -1.36 11.59 -0.30
C THR A 84 -0.84 10.95 -1.57
N PHE A 85 0.41 10.45 -1.54
CA PHE A 85 1.09 10.01 -2.76
C PHE A 85 0.93 8.51 -3.01
N ILE A 86 0.91 7.69 -1.94
CA ILE A 86 0.87 6.23 -2.03
C ILE A 86 -0.50 5.68 -1.63
N GLY A 87 -1.05 4.78 -2.43
CA GLY A 87 -2.12 3.87 -2.05
C GLY A 87 -1.55 2.48 -1.79
N PHE A 88 -1.77 1.92 -0.59
CA PHE A 88 -1.34 0.55 -0.27
C PHE A 88 -2.48 -0.45 -0.33
N VAL A 89 -2.22 -1.59 -0.97
CA VAL A 89 -3.05 -2.79 -0.94
C VAL A 89 -2.19 -3.92 -0.37
N PHE A 90 -2.49 -4.33 0.87
CA PHE A 90 -1.73 -5.37 1.58
C PHE A 90 -2.29 -6.76 1.32
N GLN A 91 -1.45 -7.77 1.39
CA GLN A 91 -1.83 -9.18 1.29
C GLN A 91 -2.86 -9.58 2.37
N GLU A 92 -2.72 -9.09 3.60
CA GLU A 92 -3.64 -9.35 4.72
C GLU A 92 -4.79 -8.32 4.83
N TYR A 93 -5.02 -7.51 3.78
CA TYR A 93 -6.05 -6.48 3.67
C TYR A 93 -5.94 -5.34 4.69
N ASN A 94 -5.50 -5.59 5.93
CA ASN A 94 -5.42 -4.63 7.05
C ASN A 94 -6.74 -3.86 7.25
N ILE A 95 -7.86 -4.60 7.25
CA ILE A 95 -9.20 -4.05 7.43
C ILE A 95 -9.52 -3.95 8.93
N LEU A 96 -10.10 -2.83 9.33
CA LEU A 96 -10.53 -2.61 10.70
C LEU A 96 -11.93 -3.21 10.92
N ASN A 97 -12.00 -4.29 11.68
CA ASN A 97 -13.24 -5.06 11.87
C ASN A 97 -14.30 -4.33 12.73
N GLU A 98 -13.89 -3.33 13.50
CA GLU A 98 -14.76 -2.48 14.32
C GLU A 98 -15.55 -1.46 13.49
N PHE A 99 -15.03 -1.12 12.32
CA PHE A 99 -15.59 -0.15 11.39
C PHE A 99 -16.48 -0.82 10.34
N THR A 100 -17.47 -0.11 9.83
CA THR A 100 -18.23 -0.58 8.66
C THR A 100 -17.36 -0.54 7.40
N VAL A 101 -17.85 -1.15 6.30
CA VAL A 101 -17.16 -1.11 5.00
C VAL A 101 -16.93 0.34 4.56
N GLU A 102 -17.97 1.18 4.61
CA GLU A 102 -17.84 2.60 4.22
C GLU A 102 -16.92 3.39 5.14
N ASP A 103 -16.87 3.08 6.45
CA ASP A 103 -16.00 3.77 7.39
C ASP A 103 -14.53 3.36 7.20
N ASN A 104 -14.26 2.10 6.86
CA ASN A 104 -12.91 1.67 6.44
C ASN A 104 -12.37 2.47 5.25
N ILE A 105 -13.24 2.82 4.28
CA ILE A 105 -12.85 3.65 3.14
C ILE A 105 -12.72 5.12 3.56
N ALA A 106 -13.68 5.62 4.37
CA ALA A 106 -13.68 7.01 4.84
C ALA A 106 -12.44 7.37 5.65
N LEU A 107 -11.91 6.43 6.44
CA LEU A 107 -10.73 6.63 7.28
C LEU A 107 -9.53 7.19 6.48
N ALA A 108 -9.38 6.77 5.22
CA ALA A 108 -8.30 7.26 4.39
C ALA A 108 -8.42 8.76 4.05
N LEU A 109 -9.63 9.30 3.98
CA LEU A 109 -9.88 10.74 3.83
C LEU A 109 -9.66 11.47 5.17
N GLU A 110 -10.12 10.89 6.26
CA GLU A 110 -9.97 11.46 7.61
C GLU A 110 -8.48 11.61 7.98
N LEU A 111 -7.64 10.63 7.64
CA LEU A 111 -6.19 10.71 7.82
C LEU A 111 -5.53 11.82 6.98
N GLN A 112 -6.18 12.26 5.88
CA GLN A 112 -5.78 13.44 5.11
C GLN A 112 -6.33 14.76 5.69
N GLY A 113 -7.06 14.73 6.79
CA GLY A 113 -7.78 15.89 7.33
C GLY A 113 -8.98 16.32 6.47
N LYS A 114 -9.46 15.46 5.56
CA LYS A 114 -10.60 15.73 4.69
C LYS A 114 -11.90 15.19 5.29
N PRO A 115 -13.02 15.85 5.07
CA PRO A 115 -14.32 15.34 5.50
C PRO A 115 -14.68 14.05 4.74
N LYS A 116 -15.53 13.22 5.35
CA LYS A 116 -16.10 12.03 4.73
C LYS A 116 -16.91 12.40 3.49
N ASP A 117 -16.38 12.11 2.32
CA ASP A 117 -17.08 12.30 1.04
C ASP A 117 -18.00 11.09 0.75
N LYS A 118 -19.27 11.22 1.16
CA LYS A 118 -20.28 10.15 0.97
C LYS A 118 -20.53 9.82 -0.48
N LYS A 119 -20.39 10.80 -1.40
CA LYS A 119 -20.63 10.59 -2.83
C LYS A 119 -19.49 9.78 -3.45
N ALA A 120 -18.24 10.17 -3.18
CA ALA A 120 -17.06 9.46 -3.66
C ALA A 120 -16.99 8.04 -3.09
N ILE A 121 -17.29 7.87 -1.79
CA ILE A 121 -17.33 6.55 -1.15
C ILE A 121 -18.40 5.64 -1.80
N ARG A 122 -19.60 6.18 -2.05
CA ARG A 122 -20.67 5.42 -2.71
C ARG A 122 -20.27 4.99 -4.12
N GLN A 123 -19.69 5.90 -4.90
CA GLN A 123 -19.21 5.59 -6.25
C GLN A 123 -18.15 4.48 -6.22
N LEU A 124 -17.17 4.56 -5.35
CA LEU A 124 -16.15 3.51 -5.22
C LEU A 124 -16.74 2.16 -4.76
N LEU A 125 -17.75 2.19 -3.88
CA LEU A 125 -18.43 0.96 -3.48
C LEU A 125 -19.20 0.33 -4.65
N ASP A 126 -19.80 1.14 -5.53
CA ASP A 126 -20.43 0.67 -6.76
C ASP A 126 -19.38 0.10 -7.72
N ASP A 127 -18.24 0.78 -7.92
CA ASP A 127 -17.16 0.35 -8.81
C ASP A 127 -16.53 -1.00 -8.38
N VAL A 128 -16.58 -1.33 -7.08
CA VAL A 128 -16.03 -2.60 -6.55
C VAL A 128 -17.12 -3.61 -6.14
N ASP A 129 -18.38 -3.43 -6.56
CA ASP A 129 -19.53 -4.30 -6.26
C ASP A 129 -19.76 -4.54 -4.75
N LEU A 130 -19.63 -3.50 -3.93
CA LEU A 130 -19.81 -3.59 -2.48
C LEU A 130 -20.91 -2.67 -1.91
N SER A 131 -21.73 -2.03 -2.75
CA SER A 131 -22.75 -1.07 -2.33
C SER A 131 -23.73 -1.63 -1.31
N SER A 132 -24.19 -2.89 -1.49
CA SER A 132 -25.08 -3.57 -0.56
C SER A 132 -24.44 -3.93 0.78
N PHE A 133 -23.12 -3.81 0.89
CA PHE A 133 -22.34 -4.13 2.09
C PHE A 133 -21.87 -2.89 2.85
N ALA A 134 -22.15 -1.68 2.36
CA ALA A 134 -21.61 -0.40 2.89
C ALA A 134 -21.68 -0.28 4.41
N LYS A 135 -22.81 -0.68 5.01
CA LYS A 135 -23.07 -0.61 6.45
C LYS A 135 -22.70 -1.87 7.23
N ARG A 136 -22.21 -2.91 6.56
CA ARG A 136 -21.81 -4.16 7.23
C ARG A 136 -20.40 -4.05 7.80
N LYS A 137 -20.12 -4.86 8.84
CA LYS A 137 -18.78 -5.04 9.37
C LYS A 137 -18.01 -6.10 8.57
N PRO A 138 -16.69 -5.93 8.37
CA PRO A 138 -15.88 -6.81 7.52
C PRO A 138 -15.76 -8.27 7.98
N ASN A 139 -15.99 -8.56 9.26
CA ASN A 139 -15.89 -9.93 9.81
C ASN A 139 -16.89 -10.91 9.17
N THR A 140 -17.95 -10.42 8.55
CA THR A 140 -18.96 -11.23 7.85
C THR A 140 -18.71 -11.38 6.35
N LEU A 141 -17.62 -10.82 5.85
CA LEU A 141 -17.30 -10.74 4.42
C LEU A 141 -16.27 -11.79 4.00
N SER A 142 -16.35 -12.22 2.74
CA SER A 142 -15.36 -13.10 2.12
C SER A 142 -13.99 -12.42 1.97
N GLY A 143 -12.92 -13.21 1.74
CA GLY A 143 -11.58 -12.69 1.44
C GLY A 143 -11.58 -11.74 0.24
N GLY A 144 -12.25 -12.10 -0.86
CA GLY A 144 -12.36 -11.23 -2.03
C GLY A 144 -13.13 -9.93 -1.77
N GLN A 145 -14.16 -9.94 -0.92
CA GLN A 145 -14.85 -8.72 -0.50
C GLN A 145 -13.93 -7.82 0.35
N LYS A 146 -13.17 -8.39 1.27
CA LYS A 146 -12.17 -7.66 2.07
C LYS A 146 -11.08 -7.04 1.19
N GLN A 147 -10.60 -7.78 0.19
CA GLN A 147 -9.64 -7.28 -0.79
C GLN A 147 -10.18 -6.06 -1.53
N ARG A 148 -11.43 -6.10 -2.00
CA ARG A 148 -12.09 -4.98 -2.69
C ARG A 148 -12.25 -3.76 -1.77
N ILE A 149 -12.49 -3.94 -0.47
CA ILE A 149 -12.48 -2.83 0.50
C ILE A 149 -11.07 -2.21 0.59
N ALA A 150 -10.01 -3.03 0.67
CA ALA A 150 -8.64 -2.54 0.73
C ALA A 150 -8.26 -1.74 -0.53
N ILE A 151 -8.69 -2.21 -1.71
CA ILE A 151 -8.50 -1.50 -2.98
C ILE A 151 -9.25 -0.17 -2.97
N ALA A 152 -10.53 -0.14 -2.61
CA ALA A 152 -11.34 1.08 -2.53
C ALA A 152 -10.73 2.09 -1.55
N ARG A 153 -10.27 1.63 -0.37
CA ARG A 153 -9.57 2.46 0.62
C ARG A 153 -8.28 3.06 0.08
N ALA A 154 -7.53 2.33 -0.74
CA ALA A 154 -6.32 2.85 -1.37
C ALA A 154 -6.66 3.90 -2.44
N LEU A 155 -7.74 3.69 -3.22
CA LEU A 155 -8.13 4.55 -4.35
C LEU A 155 -8.80 5.85 -3.94
N ILE A 156 -9.57 5.88 -2.81
CA ILE A 156 -10.32 7.08 -2.39
C ILE A 156 -9.44 8.31 -2.20
N LYS A 157 -8.17 8.10 -1.92
CA LYS A 157 -7.17 9.18 -1.74
C LYS A 157 -6.71 9.81 -3.06
N HIS A 158 -7.05 9.21 -4.20
CA HIS A 158 -6.50 9.55 -5.52
C HIS A 158 -4.95 9.53 -5.51
N PRO A 159 -4.31 8.42 -5.11
CA PRO A 159 -2.86 8.35 -5.01
C PRO A 159 -2.20 8.41 -6.40
N GLU A 160 -0.95 8.88 -6.45
CA GLU A 160 -0.17 8.85 -7.69
C GLU A 160 0.44 7.47 -7.98
N ILE A 161 0.69 6.69 -6.94
CA ILE A 161 1.20 5.32 -7.04
C ILE A 161 0.36 4.40 -6.16
N ILE A 162 -0.01 3.25 -6.73
CA ILE A 162 -0.58 2.14 -5.95
C ILE A 162 0.51 1.07 -5.80
N MET A 163 0.77 0.69 -4.56
CA MET A 163 1.66 -0.41 -4.21
C MET A 163 0.81 -1.57 -3.69
N ALA A 164 0.87 -2.70 -4.39
CA ALA A 164 0.08 -3.87 -4.07
C ALA A 164 1.01 -5.07 -3.82
N ASP A 165 0.92 -5.65 -2.64
CA ASP A 165 1.63 -6.87 -2.28
C ASP A 165 0.68 -8.06 -2.39
N GLU A 166 0.92 -8.92 -3.37
CA GLU A 166 0.10 -10.11 -3.72
C GLU A 166 -1.41 -9.82 -3.79
N PRO A 167 -1.86 -8.80 -4.55
CA PRO A 167 -3.25 -8.32 -4.50
C PRO A 167 -4.31 -9.35 -4.94
N THR A 168 -3.90 -10.43 -5.57
CA THR A 168 -4.79 -11.51 -6.04
C THR A 168 -4.58 -12.82 -5.29
N GLY A 169 -3.62 -12.91 -4.37
CA GLY A 169 -3.25 -14.14 -3.69
C GLY A 169 -4.37 -14.81 -2.87
N ALA A 170 -5.35 -14.03 -2.44
CA ALA A 170 -6.51 -14.52 -1.68
C ALA A 170 -7.82 -14.54 -2.49
N LEU A 171 -7.77 -14.24 -3.79
CA LEU A 171 -8.91 -14.31 -4.68
C LEU A 171 -9.00 -15.71 -5.31
N ASP A 172 -10.22 -16.22 -5.46
CA ASP A 172 -10.44 -17.39 -6.31
C ASP A 172 -10.16 -17.04 -7.78
N SER A 173 -9.98 -18.06 -8.62
CA SER A 173 -9.61 -17.91 -10.03
C SER A 173 -10.65 -17.14 -10.87
N ALA A 174 -11.87 -16.97 -10.38
CA ALA A 174 -12.93 -16.21 -11.05
C ALA A 174 -12.87 -14.72 -10.69
N THR A 175 -12.45 -14.39 -9.47
CA THR A 175 -12.38 -13.01 -8.94
C THR A 175 -11.01 -12.35 -9.17
N GLY A 176 -9.98 -13.14 -9.49
CA GLY A 176 -8.61 -12.63 -9.73
C GLY A 176 -8.31 -12.18 -11.17
N LYS A 177 -9.33 -12.15 -12.05
CA LYS A 177 -9.19 -11.71 -13.47
C LYS A 177 -9.54 -10.25 -13.64
#